data_79ea3d2e8865cd92e824edd1c8f45dae
#
_entry.id   79ea3d2e8865cd92e824edd1c8f45dae
#
_cell.length_a   1.000
_cell.length_b   1.000
_cell.length_c   1.000
_cell.angle_alpha   90.00
_cell.angle_beta   90.00
_cell.angle_gamma   90.00
#
_symmetry.space_group_name_H-M   'P 1'
#
loop_
_entity.id
_entity.type
_entity.pdbx_description
1 polymer ?
#
loop_
_entity_poly.entity_id
_entity_poly.type
_entity_poly.pdbx_seq_one_letter_code
_entity_poly.pdbx_strand_id
1 'polypeptide(L)'
;TWDTPFDIHFRTFVDEANHAVFDNGTECRVLNQDALNIANRYDLVYIDTPYINNKGVGVDYADFYHFLNGLVDYDDWGNLIDYNSKHLRLKRKYNIWADKNNITHGFEQLIERFKNSILVFSYRSNGIPSVESLIVLLEKHKRHNELHYSREMKYALSDTNSKEVLIISYPN
;
A
#
# COMPACT_ATOMS: atom_id res chain seq x y z
N THR A 1 4.10 -7.13 -27.09
CA THR A 1 4.87 -6.35 -26.08
C THR A 1 6.36 -6.64 -26.18
N TRP A 2 6.78 -7.91 -26.30
CA TRP A 2 8.20 -8.28 -26.43
C TRP A 2 8.83 -7.91 -27.78
N ASP A 3 8.01 -7.71 -28.82
CA ASP A 3 8.45 -7.35 -30.18
C ASP A 3 8.62 -5.84 -30.38
N THR A 4 8.19 -5.04 -29.42
CA THR A 4 8.33 -3.58 -29.48
C THR A 4 9.62 -3.15 -28.80
N PRO A 5 10.48 -2.35 -29.42
CA PRO A 5 11.70 -1.84 -28.81
C PRO A 5 11.44 -1.07 -27.51
N PHE A 6 12.34 -1.21 -26.55
CA PHE A 6 12.20 -0.58 -25.23
C PHE A 6 12.05 0.95 -25.30
N ASP A 7 12.79 1.61 -26.15
CA ASP A 7 12.76 3.06 -26.31
C ASP A 7 11.38 3.57 -26.76
N ILE A 8 10.66 2.79 -27.58
CA ILE A 8 9.30 3.13 -28.01
C ILE A 8 8.34 3.03 -26.82
N HIS A 9 8.40 1.95 -26.04
CA HIS A 9 7.60 1.83 -24.81
C HIS A 9 7.91 2.95 -23.83
N PHE A 10 9.19 3.24 -23.62
CA PHE A 10 9.62 4.29 -22.70
C PHE A 10 9.06 5.67 -23.11
N ARG A 11 9.17 6.04 -24.39
CA ARG A 11 8.61 7.30 -24.92
C ARG A 11 7.10 7.36 -24.72
N THR A 12 6.39 6.29 -25.07
CA THR A 12 4.93 6.23 -24.88
C THR A 12 4.55 6.46 -23.42
N PHE A 13 5.20 5.78 -22.46
CA PHE A 13 4.91 5.97 -21.04
C PHE A 13 5.28 7.36 -20.53
N VAL A 14 6.36 7.95 -21.02
CA VAL A 14 6.73 9.34 -20.68
C VAL A 14 5.67 10.31 -21.18
N ASP A 15 5.20 10.13 -22.42
CA ASP A 15 4.16 10.98 -23.00
C ASP A 15 2.83 10.82 -22.23
N GLU A 16 2.42 9.60 -21.91
CA GLU A 16 1.22 9.32 -21.09
C GLU A 16 1.34 9.96 -19.71
N ALA A 17 2.49 9.80 -19.03
CA ALA A 17 2.73 10.39 -17.71
C ALA A 17 2.68 11.92 -17.77
N ASN A 18 3.28 12.54 -18.78
CA ASN A 18 3.25 14.00 -18.95
C ASN A 18 1.83 14.52 -19.21
N HIS A 19 1.01 13.79 -19.96
CA HIS A 19 -0.39 14.15 -20.17
C HIS A 19 -1.25 13.98 -18.92
N ALA A 20 -0.86 13.11 -17.99
CA ALA A 20 -1.55 12.93 -16.71
C ALA A 20 -1.23 14.04 -15.69
N VAL A 21 -0.16 14.81 -15.91
CA VAL A 21 0.19 15.93 -15.03
C VAL A 21 -0.76 17.10 -15.30
N PHE A 22 -1.45 17.54 -14.27
CA PHE A 22 -2.33 18.71 -14.34
C PHE A 22 -2.21 19.52 -13.04
N ASP A 23 -2.46 20.81 -13.15
CA ASP A 23 -2.56 21.70 -12.00
C ASP A 23 -4.01 21.72 -11.50
N ASN A 24 -4.22 21.24 -10.29
CA ASN A 24 -5.53 21.27 -9.63
C ASN A 24 -5.73 22.51 -8.75
N GLY A 25 -4.81 23.49 -8.80
CA GLY A 25 -4.83 24.69 -7.98
C GLY A 25 -4.50 24.48 -6.50
N THR A 26 -4.03 23.29 -6.12
CA THR A 26 -3.71 22.93 -4.74
C THR A 26 -2.25 22.53 -4.60
N GLU A 27 -1.56 23.04 -3.57
CA GLU A 27 -0.19 22.60 -3.27
C GLU A 27 -0.18 21.14 -2.81
N CYS A 28 0.42 20.27 -3.61
CA CYS A 28 0.62 18.86 -3.28
C CYS A 28 2.02 18.66 -2.69
N ARG A 29 2.12 17.83 -1.64
CA ARG A 29 3.38 17.47 -1.00
C ARG A 29 3.58 15.96 -0.97
N VAL A 30 4.79 15.51 -1.28
CA VAL A 30 5.20 14.11 -1.18
C VAL A 30 6.12 13.96 0.02
N LEU A 31 5.86 12.95 0.84
CA LEU A 31 6.69 12.59 1.99
C LEU A 31 7.17 11.14 1.81
N ASN A 32 8.48 10.91 2.00
CA ASN A 32 9.06 9.57 2.06
C ASN A 32 9.41 9.25 3.52
N GLN A 33 8.42 8.77 4.28
CA GLN A 33 8.59 8.43 5.68
C GLN A 33 7.60 7.35 6.12
N ASP A 34 7.84 6.75 7.28
CA ASP A 34 6.91 5.81 7.88
C ASP A 34 5.55 6.47 8.15
N ALA A 35 4.47 5.83 7.69
CA ALA A 35 3.10 6.29 7.87
C ALA A 35 2.75 6.54 9.35
N LEU A 36 3.33 5.78 10.26
CA LEU A 36 3.15 5.95 11.70
C LEU A 36 3.83 7.22 12.26
N ASN A 37 4.69 7.88 11.49
CA ASN A 37 5.39 9.11 11.87
C ASN A 37 4.84 10.37 11.17
N ILE A 38 3.89 10.24 10.24
CA ILE A 38 3.25 11.36 9.54
C ILE A 38 2.49 12.24 10.57
N ALA A 39 2.47 13.56 10.37
CA ALA A 39 1.68 14.47 11.19
C ALA A 39 0.18 14.08 11.19
N ASN A 40 -0.52 14.31 12.30
CA ASN A 40 -1.92 13.88 12.49
C ASN A 40 -2.96 15.00 12.20
N ARG A 41 -2.63 15.95 11.35
CA ARG A 41 -3.42 17.16 11.06
C ARG A 41 -4.05 17.11 9.68
N TYR A 42 -4.85 16.08 9.41
CA TYR A 42 -5.56 15.92 8.14
C TYR A 42 -7.04 15.71 8.40
N ASP A 43 -7.89 16.32 7.58
CA ASP A 43 -9.35 16.14 7.65
C ASP A 43 -9.73 14.73 7.17
N LEU A 44 -9.04 14.23 6.14
CA LEU A 44 -9.22 12.90 5.58
C LEU A 44 -7.88 12.21 5.36
N VAL A 45 -7.81 10.92 5.69
CA VAL A 45 -6.64 10.06 5.46
C VAL A 45 -7.07 8.84 4.66
N TYR A 46 -6.56 8.73 3.43
CA TYR A 46 -6.73 7.54 2.59
C TYR A 46 -5.60 6.55 2.88
N ILE A 47 -5.97 5.33 3.22
CA ILE A 47 -5.06 4.28 3.68
C ILE A 47 -5.10 3.13 2.69
N ASP A 48 -4.01 2.94 1.96
CA ASP A 48 -3.82 1.87 0.98
C ASP A 48 -2.55 1.11 1.33
N THR A 49 -2.68 0.16 2.26
CA THR A 49 -1.57 -0.65 2.76
C THR A 49 -1.24 -1.81 1.82
N PRO A 50 -0.02 -2.35 1.86
CA PRO A 50 0.24 -3.67 1.30
C PRO A 50 -0.72 -4.72 1.87
N TYR A 51 -1.17 -5.65 1.01
CA TYR A 51 -2.14 -6.65 1.44
C TYR A 51 -1.45 -7.96 1.81
N ILE A 52 -1.84 -8.51 2.97
CA ILE A 52 -1.52 -9.89 3.32
C ILE A 52 -2.76 -10.73 3.00
N ASN A 53 -2.61 -11.78 2.19
CA ASN A 53 -3.72 -12.67 1.86
C ASN A 53 -4.04 -13.61 3.03
N ASN A 54 -5.19 -14.31 2.95
CA ASN A 54 -5.65 -15.25 3.98
C ASN A 54 -4.69 -16.44 4.23
N LYS A 55 -3.74 -16.71 3.32
CA LYS A 55 -2.66 -17.71 3.52
C LYS A 55 -1.48 -17.13 4.31
N GLY A 56 -1.53 -15.85 4.69
CA GLY A 56 -0.47 -15.16 5.42
C GLY A 56 0.72 -14.76 4.54
N VAL A 57 0.52 -14.73 3.23
CA VAL A 57 1.53 -14.23 2.28
C VAL A 57 1.25 -12.77 2.01
N GLY A 58 2.16 -11.92 2.44
CA GLY A 58 2.15 -10.49 2.17
C GLY A 58 2.95 -10.15 0.92
N VAL A 59 2.60 -9.04 0.30
CA VAL A 59 3.41 -8.41 -0.75
C VAL A 59 4.33 -7.40 -0.08
N ASP A 60 5.61 -7.69 -0.02
CA ASP A 60 6.61 -6.67 0.30
C ASP A 60 7.08 -6.04 -1.01
N TYR A 61 6.76 -4.77 -1.21
CA TYR A 61 7.13 -4.06 -2.44
C TYR A 61 8.65 -3.98 -2.65
N ALA A 62 9.44 -4.03 -1.58
CA ALA A 62 10.90 -4.11 -1.71
C ALA A 62 11.37 -5.40 -2.39
N ASP A 63 10.63 -6.50 -2.24
CA ASP A 63 10.94 -7.75 -2.95
C ASP A 63 10.57 -7.69 -4.45
N PHE A 64 9.53 -6.94 -4.82
CA PHE A 64 9.02 -6.87 -6.19
C PHE A 64 9.66 -5.76 -7.03
N TYR A 65 9.97 -4.64 -6.39
CA TYR A 65 10.50 -3.44 -7.06
C TYR A 65 11.96 -3.16 -6.71
N HIS A 66 12.71 -4.19 -6.27
CA HIS A 66 14.11 -4.04 -5.87
C HIS A 66 14.99 -3.41 -6.96
N PHE A 67 14.70 -3.69 -8.24
CA PHE A 67 15.41 -3.09 -9.36
C PHE A 67 15.17 -1.56 -9.44
N LEU A 68 13.92 -1.11 -9.28
CA LEU A 68 13.59 0.31 -9.29
C LEU A 68 14.19 1.02 -8.08
N ASN A 69 14.15 0.39 -6.89
CA ASN A 69 14.81 0.93 -5.70
C ASN A 69 16.33 1.03 -5.92
N GLY A 70 16.94 0.02 -6.54
CA GLY A 70 18.36 0.05 -6.87
C GLY A 70 18.74 1.16 -7.86
N LEU A 71 17.86 1.49 -8.80
CA LEU A 71 18.09 2.63 -9.69
C LEU A 71 18.06 3.97 -8.96
N VAL A 72 17.19 4.11 -7.95
CA VAL A 72 17.10 5.34 -7.11
C VAL A 72 18.32 5.45 -6.20
N ASP A 73 18.73 4.35 -5.57
CA ASP A 73 19.85 4.27 -4.63
C ASP A 73 21.09 3.66 -5.30
N TYR A 74 21.40 4.06 -6.53
CA TYR A 74 22.37 3.39 -7.41
C TYR A 74 23.76 3.26 -6.77
N ASP A 75 24.24 4.28 -6.10
CA ASP A 75 25.57 4.29 -5.47
C ASP A 75 25.67 3.29 -4.30
N ASP A 76 24.57 3.05 -3.60
CA ASP A 76 24.49 2.13 -2.47
C ASP A 76 23.91 0.74 -2.84
N TRP A 77 23.45 0.55 -4.06
CA TRP A 77 22.73 -0.66 -4.47
C TRP A 77 23.49 -1.94 -4.13
N GLY A 78 24.80 -1.99 -4.42
CA GLY A 78 25.64 -3.14 -4.12
C GLY A 78 25.64 -3.55 -2.64
N ASN A 79 25.56 -2.57 -1.73
CA ASN A 79 25.52 -2.79 -0.27
C ASN A 79 24.14 -3.31 0.20
N LEU A 80 23.09 -2.99 -0.56
CA LEU A 80 21.72 -3.37 -0.24
C LEU A 80 21.35 -4.77 -0.70
N ILE A 81 22.11 -5.38 -1.64
CA ILE A 81 21.82 -6.71 -2.20
C ILE A 81 22.06 -7.80 -1.17
N ASP A 82 21.12 -8.73 -1.10
CA ASP A 82 21.25 -10.01 -0.42
C ASP A 82 21.90 -11.03 -1.39
N TYR A 83 23.22 -11.15 -1.34
CA TYR A 83 23.99 -12.06 -2.20
C TYR A 83 23.73 -13.54 -1.90
N ASN A 84 23.07 -13.88 -0.80
CA ASN A 84 22.64 -15.25 -0.50
C ASN A 84 21.30 -15.58 -1.19
N SER A 85 20.59 -14.60 -1.69
CA SER A 85 19.35 -14.77 -2.43
C SER A 85 19.67 -15.12 -3.90
N LYS A 86 19.06 -16.18 -4.43
CA LYS A 86 19.18 -16.59 -5.83
C LYS A 86 18.80 -15.47 -6.81
N HIS A 87 17.86 -14.59 -6.41
CA HIS A 87 17.35 -13.49 -7.23
C HIS A 87 18.03 -12.15 -6.95
N LEU A 88 19.10 -12.15 -6.13
CA LEU A 88 19.84 -10.95 -5.76
C LEU A 88 18.91 -9.80 -5.28
N ARG A 89 17.88 -10.17 -4.54
CA ARG A 89 16.94 -9.19 -3.97
C ARG A 89 17.64 -8.30 -2.95
N LEU A 90 16.97 -7.22 -2.53
CA LEU A 90 17.47 -6.40 -1.43
C LEU A 90 17.39 -7.16 -0.09
N LYS A 91 18.28 -6.84 0.82
CA LYS A 91 18.22 -7.31 2.22
C LYS A 91 16.89 -6.88 2.81
N ARG A 92 16.12 -7.83 3.34
CA ARG A 92 14.83 -7.55 3.96
C ARG A 92 15.00 -6.71 5.23
N LYS A 93 14.21 -5.66 5.32
CA LYS A 93 14.00 -4.89 6.55
C LYS A 93 12.66 -5.32 7.15
N TYR A 94 12.54 -5.25 8.48
CA TYR A 94 11.25 -5.49 9.13
C TYR A 94 10.20 -4.50 8.61
N ASN A 95 9.05 -5.03 8.24
CA ASN A 95 7.93 -4.27 7.73
C ASN A 95 6.65 -4.78 8.40
N ILE A 96 6.06 -3.98 9.29
CA ILE A 96 4.84 -4.33 10.03
C ILE A 96 3.67 -4.64 9.08
N TRP A 97 3.64 -4.00 7.91
CA TRP A 97 2.59 -4.17 6.90
C TRP A 97 2.70 -5.48 6.11
N ALA A 98 3.83 -6.17 6.20
CA ALA A 98 4.06 -7.49 5.62
C ALA A 98 4.08 -8.61 6.69
N ASP A 99 3.91 -8.28 7.96
CA ASP A 99 3.93 -9.22 9.09
C ASP A 99 2.51 -9.54 9.56
N LYS A 100 2.02 -10.74 9.22
CA LYS A 100 0.67 -11.20 9.56
C LYS A 100 0.35 -11.20 11.06
N ASN A 101 1.35 -11.27 11.92
CA ASN A 101 1.17 -11.31 13.37
C ASN A 101 1.06 -9.90 13.97
N ASN A 102 1.65 -8.90 13.30
CA ASN A 102 1.75 -7.54 13.81
C ASN A 102 0.96 -6.50 13.00
N ILE A 103 0.47 -6.84 11.82
CA ILE A 103 -0.26 -5.88 10.95
C ILE A 103 -1.50 -5.30 11.66
N THR A 104 -2.21 -6.09 12.46
CA THR A 104 -3.37 -5.61 13.22
C THR A 104 -2.98 -4.49 14.19
N HIS A 105 -1.82 -4.62 14.84
CA HIS A 105 -1.27 -3.57 15.70
C HIS A 105 -0.89 -2.32 14.89
N GLY A 106 -0.34 -2.49 13.68
CA GLY A 106 -0.08 -1.37 12.76
C GLY A 106 -1.34 -0.58 12.43
N PHE A 107 -2.45 -1.26 12.12
CA PHE A 107 -3.73 -0.61 11.91
C PHE A 107 -4.25 0.10 13.17
N GLU A 108 -4.14 -0.51 14.34
CA GLU A 108 -4.55 0.11 15.60
C GLU A 108 -3.78 1.41 15.86
N GLN A 109 -2.47 1.41 15.60
CA GLN A 109 -1.64 2.61 15.72
C GLN A 109 -2.04 3.71 14.72
N LEU A 110 -2.35 3.36 13.45
CA LEU A 110 -2.86 4.34 12.47
C LEU A 110 -4.20 4.93 12.88
N ILE A 111 -5.14 4.09 13.33
CA ILE A 111 -6.47 4.52 13.76
C ILE A 111 -6.36 5.48 14.94
N GLU A 112 -5.55 5.17 15.94
CA GLU A 112 -5.34 6.05 17.10
C GLU A 112 -4.68 7.36 16.68
N ARG A 113 -3.67 7.28 15.78
CA ARG A 113 -2.94 8.46 15.30
C ARG A 113 -3.85 9.46 14.58
N PHE A 114 -4.73 8.97 13.74
CA PHE A 114 -5.64 9.77 12.91
C PHE A 114 -7.09 9.73 13.43
N LYS A 115 -7.28 9.57 14.73
CA LYS A 115 -8.60 9.40 15.34
C LYS A 115 -9.58 10.56 15.09
N ASN A 116 -9.08 11.75 14.81
CA ASN A 116 -9.88 12.94 14.53
C ASN A 116 -10.15 13.15 13.03
N SER A 117 -9.56 12.33 12.15
CA SER A 117 -9.71 12.42 10.70
C SER A 117 -10.80 11.48 10.20
N ILE A 118 -11.39 11.75 9.06
CA ILE A 118 -12.13 10.74 8.29
C ILE A 118 -11.08 9.75 7.76
N LEU A 119 -11.26 8.45 8.03
CA LEU A 119 -10.38 7.40 7.53
C LEU A 119 -11.06 6.68 6.38
N VAL A 120 -10.35 6.54 5.27
CA VAL A 120 -10.82 5.78 4.09
C VAL A 120 -9.81 4.68 3.84
N PHE A 121 -10.21 3.43 4.05
CA PHE A 121 -9.37 2.27 3.78
C PHE A 121 -9.72 1.69 2.41
N SER A 122 -8.74 1.62 1.52
CA SER A 122 -8.77 0.70 0.38
C SER A 122 -8.28 -0.64 0.85
N TYR A 123 -9.11 -1.67 0.73
CA TYR A 123 -8.81 -2.97 1.30
C TYR A 123 -9.36 -4.11 0.43
N ARG A 124 -8.99 -5.34 0.75
CA ARG A 124 -9.47 -6.52 0.05
C ARG A 124 -10.26 -7.44 0.98
N SER A 125 -11.31 -8.09 0.45
CA SER A 125 -12.22 -8.93 1.25
C SER A 125 -11.59 -10.15 1.90
N ASN A 126 -10.44 -10.62 1.40
CA ASN A 126 -9.70 -11.77 1.93
C ASN A 126 -8.34 -11.41 2.50
N GLY A 127 -8.22 -10.19 3.04
CA GLY A 127 -7.00 -9.69 3.68
C GLY A 127 -6.82 -10.18 5.13
N ILE A 128 -5.61 -9.98 5.65
CA ILE A 128 -5.29 -10.07 7.08
C ILE A 128 -4.85 -8.68 7.54
N PRO A 129 -5.49 -8.11 8.61
CA PRO A 129 -6.65 -8.62 9.34
C PRO A 129 -7.91 -8.72 8.45
N SER A 130 -8.92 -9.49 8.86
CA SER A 130 -10.16 -9.54 8.10
C SER A 130 -10.91 -8.20 8.17
N VAL A 131 -11.82 -7.97 7.21
CA VAL A 131 -12.67 -6.76 7.20
C VAL A 131 -13.40 -6.62 8.53
N GLU A 132 -13.96 -7.70 9.05
CA GLU A 132 -14.66 -7.73 10.34
C GLU A 132 -13.74 -7.32 11.50
N SER A 133 -12.49 -7.80 11.48
CA SER A 133 -11.49 -7.43 12.49
C SER A 133 -11.13 -5.94 12.43
N LEU A 134 -11.04 -5.36 11.22
CA LEU A 134 -10.83 -3.92 11.04
C LEU A 134 -12.02 -3.11 11.57
N ILE A 135 -13.25 -3.56 11.29
CA ILE A 135 -14.45 -2.90 11.81
C ILE A 135 -14.47 -2.92 13.34
N VAL A 136 -14.18 -4.07 13.96
CA VAL A 136 -14.08 -4.16 15.42
C VAL A 136 -13.03 -3.19 15.99
N LEU A 137 -11.88 -3.02 15.32
CA LEU A 137 -10.88 -2.04 15.73
C LEU A 137 -11.42 -0.60 15.64
N LEU A 138 -12.11 -0.26 14.55
CA LEU A 138 -12.70 1.07 14.35
C LEU A 138 -13.79 1.35 15.39
N GLU A 139 -14.65 0.37 15.70
CA GLU A 139 -15.70 0.48 16.73
C GLU A 139 -15.11 0.68 18.14
N LYS A 140 -13.98 0.07 18.47
CA LYS A 140 -13.23 0.34 19.71
C LYS A 140 -12.91 1.82 19.88
N HIS A 141 -12.63 2.53 18.77
CA HIS A 141 -12.38 3.96 18.74
C HIS A 141 -13.69 4.79 18.58
N LYS A 142 -14.85 4.16 18.80
CA LYS A 142 -16.20 4.79 18.72
C LYS A 142 -16.48 5.45 17.37
N ARG A 143 -15.98 4.88 16.28
CA ARG A 143 -16.13 5.43 14.93
C ARG A 143 -17.40 4.89 14.27
N HIS A 144 -18.03 5.70 13.43
CA HIS A 144 -19.11 5.29 12.54
C HIS A 144 -18.51 4.80 11.20
N ASN A 145 -18.94 3.63 10.71
CA ASN A 145 -18.32 2.99 9.56
C ASN A 145 -19.33 2.68 8.46
N GLU A 146 -18.94 2.95 7.22
CA GLU A 146 -19.63 2.58 5.99
C GLU A 146 -18.76 1.63 5.17
N LEU A 147 -19.37 0.57 4.62
CA LEU A 147 -18.68 -0.43 3.81
C LEU A 147 -19.24 -0.48 2.39
N HIS A 148 -18.34 -0.39 1.42
CA HIS A 148 -18.66 -0.53 0.00
C HIS A 148 -17.82 -1.64 -0.61
N TYR A 149 -18.46 -2.55 -1.33
CA TYR A 149 -17.80 -3.69 -1.98
C TYR A 149 -17.86 -3.54 -3.49
N SER A 150 -16.73 -3.79 -4.17
CA SER A 150 -16.69 -3.95 -5.61
C SER A 150 -17.36 -5.25 -6.07
N ARG A 151 -17.48 -5.42 -7.38
CA ARG A 151 -17.71 -6.75 -7.97
C ARG A 151 -16.51 -7.65 -7.68
N GLU A 152 -16.75 -8.97 -7.73
CA GLU A 152 -15.65 -9.93 -7.67
C GLU A 152 -14.66 -9.70 -8.81
N MET A 153 -13.38 -9.73 -8.46
CA MET A 153 -12.28 -9.63 -9.40
C MET A 153 -11.18 -10.62 -9.03
N LYS A 154 -10.40 -10.99 -10.03
CA LYS A 154 -9.21 -11.82 -9.84
C LYS A 154 -7.99 -10.97 -10.15
N TYR A 155 -7.11 -10.80 -9.17
CA TYR A 155 -5.82 -10.15 -9.41
C TYR A 155 -4.96 -11.03 -10.33
N ALA A 156 -4.13 -10.42 -11.16
CA ALA A 156 -3.35 -11.08 -12.20
C ALA A 156 -2.49 -12.26 -11.71
N LEU A 157 -2.03 -12.21 -10.47
CA LEU A 157 -1.19 -13.25 -9.85
C LEU A 157 -1.91 -13.98 -8.70
N SER A 158 -3.24 -13.92 -8.64
CA SER A 158 -4.01 -14.60 -7.60
C SER A 158 -4.74 -15.83 -8.13
N ASP A 159 -4.75 -16.90 -7.35
CA ASP A 159 -5.53 -18.12 -7.65
C ASP A 159 -6.99 -18.01 -7.21
N THR A 160 -7.33 -17.00 -6.40
CA THR A 160 -8.66 -16.83 -5.81
C THR A 160 -9.28 -15.49 -6.17
N ASN A 161 -10.60 -15.47 -6.32
CA ASN A 161 -11.36 -14.25 -6.44
C ASN A 161 -11.36 -13.48 -5.10
N SER A 162 -11.44 -12.17 -5.20
CA SER A 162 -11.63 -11.27 -4.07
C SER A 162 -12.44 -10.06 -4.51
N LYS A 163 -12.93 -9.29 -3.52
CA LYS A 163 -13.57 -7.99 -3.76
C LYS A 163 -12.67 -6.91 -3.20
N GLU A 164 -12.62 -5.78 -3.87
CA GLU A 164 -12.16 -4.55 -3.24
C GLU A 164 -13.19 -4.11 -2.20
N VAL A 165 -12.71 -3.60 -1.10
CA VAL A 165 -13.54 -3.09 -0.01
C VAL A 165 -13.09 -1.68 0.31
N LEU A 166 -14.00 -0.73 0.22
CA LEU A 166 -13.78 0.62 0.69
C LEU A 166 -14.48 0.75 2.05
N ILE A 167 -13.72 1.05 3.08
CA ILE A 167 -14.23 1.32 4.42
C ILE A 167 -14.08 2.81 4.67
N ILE A 168 -15.20 3.53 4.87
CA ILE A 168 -15.20 4.93 5.24
C ILE A 168 -15.55 5.01 6.72
N SER A 169 -14.69 5.62 7.51
CA SER A 169 -14.81 5.65 8.97
C SER A 169 -14.74 7.09 9.46
N TYR A 170 -15.82 7.54 10.05
CA TYR A 170 -15.98 8.91 10.57
C TYR A 170 -15.61 8.98 12.06
N PRO A 171 -14.94 10.05 12.49
CA PRO A 171 -14.73 10.30 13.93
C PRO A 171 -16.06 10.64 14.61
N ASN A 172 -16.16 10.39 15.92
CA ASN A 172 -17.27 10.91 16.74
C ASN A 172 -17.13 12.40 17.01
#